data_be934480cc810fe51d096692f1e34460
#
_entry.id   be934480cc810fe51d096692f1e34460
#
_cell.length_a   1.000
_cell.length_b   1.000
_cell.length_c   1.000
_cell.angle_alpha   90.00
_cell.angle_beta   90.00
_cell.angle_gamma   90.00
#
_symmetry.space_group_name_H-M   'P 1'
#
loop_
_entity.id
_entity.type
_entity.pdbx_description
1 polymer ?
#
loop_
_entity_poly.entity_id
_entity_poly.type
_entity_poly.pdbx_seq_one_letter_code
_entity_poly.pdbx_strand_id
1 'polypeptide(L)'
;MVNVEVAYAKSEEQAIVALAMEDGATVEAAINASRLLERFPEIGLSGINAGIFGVACKLDQPVSEGDRIEIYRPLVHDPKEARRQRALKSF
;
A
#
# COMPACT_ATOMS: atom_id res chain seq x y z
N MET A 1 21.66 -5.73 -1.52
CA MET A 1 20.33 -5.23 -1.91
C MET A 1 19.24 -6.13 -1.34
N VAL A 2 18.10 -5.57 -1.06
CA VAL A 2 16.97 -6.35 -0.54
C VAL A 2 15.90 -6.45 -1.61
N ASN A 3 15.30 -7.61 -1.73
CA ASN A 3 14.20 -7.84 -2.66
C ASN A 3 12.88 -7.65 -1.95
N VAL A 4 12.02 -6.81 -2.50
CA VAL A 4 10.71 -6.51 -1.93
C VAL A 4 9.66 -6.52 -3.02
N GLU A 5 8.40 -6.61 -2.62
CA GLU A 5 7.28 -6.45 -3.52
C GLU A 5 6.45 -5.27 -3.07
N VAL A 6 5.90 -4.53 -4.01
CA VAL A 6 4.93 -3.48 -3.72
C VAL A 6 3.64 -3.85 -4.42
N ALA A 7 2.57 -3.92 -3.64
CA ALA A 7 1.27 -4.33 -4.14
C ALA A 7 0.24 -3.23 -3.93
N TYR A 8 -0.59 -3.01 -4.93
CA TYR A 8 -1.73 -2.12 -4.83
C TYR A 8 -2.96 -2.85 -5.35
N ALA A 9 -3.95 -2.98 -4.50
CA ALA A 9 -5.19 -3.67 -4.85
C ALA A 9 -6.32 -2.66 -5.01
N LYS A 10 -6.87 -2.59 -6.21
CA LYS A 10 -8.14 -1.95 -6.49
C LYS A 10 -9.24 -3.00 -6.43
N SER A 11 -10.48 -2.55 -6.37
CA SER A 11 -11.62 -3.47 -6.30
C SER A 11 -11.67 -4.45 -7.48
N GLU A 12 -11.18 -4.06 -8.64
CA GLU A 12 -11.26 -4.88 -9.85
C GLU A 12 -9.90 -5.28 -10.40
N GLU A 13 -8.82 -4.76 -9.81
CA GLU A 13 -7.50 -4.90 -10.40
C GLU A 13 -6.46 -4.93 -9.30
N GLN A 14 -5.46 -5.78 -9.46
CA GLN A 14 -4.34 -5.85 -8.52
C GLN A 14 -3.05 -5.69 -9.28
N ALA A 15 -2.17 -4.82 -8.80
CA ALA A 15 -0.84 -4.63 -9.37
C ALA A 15 0.21 -4.99 -8.35
N ILE A 16 1.17 -5.82 -8.75
CA ILE A 16 2.29 -6.22 -7.89
C ILE A 16 3.57 -5.99 -8.67
N VAL A 17 4.51 -5.27 -8.05
CA VAL A 17 5.80 -4.96 -8.67
C VAL A 17 6.89 -5.50 -7.77
N ALA A 18 7.75 -6.36 -8.31
CA ALA A 18 8.92 -6.86 -7.59
C ALA A 18 10.09 -5.91 -7.84
N LEU A 19 10.81 -5.58 -6.77
CA LEU A 19 11.88 -4.61 -6.82
C LEU A 19 13.09 -5.10 -6.03
N ALA A 20 14.28 -4.65 -6.44
CA ALA A 20 15.48 -4.75 -5.64
C ALA A 20 15.81 -3.35 -5.14
N MET A 21 15.90 -3.18 -3.83
CA MET A 21 16.17 -1.89 -3.20
C MET A 21 17.50 -1.92 -2.47
N GLU A 22 18.09 -0.75 -2.29
CA GLU A 22 19.31 -0.65 -1.51
C GLU A 22 19.01 -0.92 -0.03
N ASP A 23 20.02 -1.44 0.66
CA ASP A 23 19.91 -1.66 2.11
C ASP A 23 19.61 -0.32 2.80
N GLY A 24 18.63 -0.34 3.68
CA GLY A 24 18.21 0.88 4.36
C GLY A 24 17.18 1.72 3.64
N ALA A 25 16.77 1.30 2.42
CA ALA A 25 15.70 2.01 1.71
C ALA A 25 14.41 1.95 2.51
N THR A 26 13.60 2.99 2.36
CA THR A 26 12.35 3.09 3.10
C THR A 26 11.16 2.55 2.30
N VAL A 27 10.05 2.34 3.00
CA VAL A 27 8.78 1.96 2.36
C VAL A 27 8.41 2.98 1.29
N GLU A 28 8.54 4.27 1.59
CA GLU A 28 8.24 5.32 0.61
C GLU A 28 9.13 5.21 -0.62
N ALA A 29 10.42 4.96 -0.43
CA ALA A 29 11.34 4.80 -1.55
C ALA A 29 10.94 3.63 -2.44
N ALA A 30 10.52 2.51 -1.84
CA ALA A 30 10.08 1.35 -2.60
C ALA A 30 8.80 1.65 -3.37
N ILE A 31 7.85 2.34 -2.74
CA ILE A 31 6.60 2.72 -3.41
C ILE A 31 6.90 3.62 -4.62
N ASN A 32 7.79 4.60 -4.45
CA ASN A 32 8.16 5.47 -5.55
C ASN A 32 8.87 4.71 -6.67
N ALA A 33 9.76 3.79 -6.32
CA ALA A 33 10.48 2.99 -7.31
C ALA A 33 9.56 2.04 -8.07
N SER A 34 8.44 1.64 -7.48
CA SER A 34 7.49 0.74 -8.13
C SER A 34 6.74 1.41 -9.28
N ARG A 35 6.72 2.73 -9.30
CA ARG A 35 5.97 3.55 -10.27
C ARG A 35 4.47 3.33 -10.23
N LEU A 36 3.96 2.74 -9.17
CA LEU A 36 2.51 2.53 -9.04
C LEU A 36 1.77 3.84 -8.90
N LEU A 37 2.42 4.88 -8.35
CA LEU A 37 1.82 6.20 -8.28
C LEU A 37 1.57 6.80 -9.66
N GLU A 38 2.42 6.47 -10.63
CA GLU A 38 2.25 6.92 -12.01
C GLU A 38 1.11 6.17 -12.71
N ARG A 39 0.98 4.87 -12.43
CA ARG A 39 -0.08 4.05 -13.00
C ARG A 39 -1.43 4.33 -12.35
N PHE A 40 -1.42 4.63 -11.07
CA PHE A 40 -2.63 4.88 -10.29
C PHE A 40 -2.48 6.20 -9.54
N PRO A 41 -2.65 7.33 -10.23
CA PRO A 41 -2.44 8.64 -9.60
C PRO A 41 -3.30 8.90 -8.38
N GLU A 42 -4.43 8.21 -8.28
CA GLU A 42 -5.30 8.36 -7.13
C GLU A 42 -4.64 7.96 -5.81
N ILE A 43 -3.58 7.14 -5.86
CA ILE A 43 -2.87 6.75 -4.64
C ILE A 43 -2.31 7.97 -3.90
N GLY A 44 -1.77 8.93 -4.66
CA GLY A 44 -1.11 10.08 -4.07
C GLY A 44 -2.03 11.22 -3.68
N LEU A 45 -3.30 11.18 -4.07
CA LEU A 45 -4.19 12.31 -3.87
C LEU A 45 -4.60 12.55 -2.42
N SER A 46 -4.71 11.50 -1.63
CA SER A 46 -5.15 11.59 -0.24
C SER A 46 -4.07 11.19 0.76
N GLY A 47 -2.83 11.15 0.29
CA GLY A 47 -1.73 10.62 1.09
C GLY A 47 -1.65 9.11 0.97
N ILE A 48 -0.46 8.58 1.24
CA ILE A 48 -0.19 7.16 1.06
C ILE A 48 -0.34 6.45 2.39
N ASN A 49 -1.20 5.43 2.41
CA ASN A 49 -1.31 4.52 3.54
C ASN A 49 -0.71 3.20 3.12
N ALA A 50 0.22 2.69 3.89
CA ALA A 50 0.93 1.48 3.54
C ALA A 50 1.04 0.54 4.72
N GLY A 51 1.27 -0.73 4.42
CA GLY A 51 1.53 -1.74 5.42
C GLY A 51 2.51 -2.77 4.88
N ILE A 52 3.03 -3.60 5.78
CA ILE A 52 3.88 -4.72 5.42
C ILE A 52 3.18 -5.98 5.94
N PHE A 53 2.86 -6.90 5.01
CA PHE A 53 2.13 -8.12 5.33
C PHE A 53 0.86 -7.85 6.15
N GLY A 54 0.11 -6.83 5.75
CA GLY A 54 -1.17 -6.52 6.40
C GLY A 54 -1.07 -5.68 7.67
N VAL A 55 0.13 -5.36 8.11
CA VAL A 55 0.33 -4.55 9.32
C VAL A 55 0.71 -3.14 8.91
N ALA A 56 -0.07 -2.15 9.35
CA ALA A 56 0.20 -0.77 9.01
C ALA A 56 1.62 -0.35 9.39
N CYS A 57 2.28 0.38 8.52
CA CYS A 57 3.64 0.83 8.75
C CYS A 57 3.78 2.30 8.37
N LYS A 58 4.88 2.91 8.82
CA LYS A 58 5.21 4.28 8.45
C LYS A 58 5.97 4.29 7.12
N LEU A 59 5.85 5.38 6.40
CA LEU A 59 6.53 5.52 5.11
C LEU A 59 8.05 5.58 5.27
N ASP A 60 8.54 6.05 6.39
CA ASP A 60 9.97 6.15 6.66
C ASP A 60 10.56 4.88 7.26
N GLN A 61 9.77 3.84 7.40
CA GLN A 61 10.26 2.56 7.90
C GLN A 61 11.18 1.90 6.88
N PRO A 62 12.36 1.40 7.28
CA PRO A 62 13.22 0.67 6.35
C PRO A 62 12.60 -0.66 5.93
N VAL A 63 12.85 -1.04 4.68
CA VAL A 63 12.37 -2.33 4.17
C VAL A 63 13.41 -3.41 4.44
N SER A 64 12.93 -4.65 4.51
CA SER A 64 13.77 -5.82 4.74
C SER A 64 13.59 -6.82 3.61
N GLU A 65 14.54 -7.74 3.48
CA GLU A 65 14.49 -8.78 2.47
C GLU A 65 13.18 -9.56 2.56
N GLY A 66 12.50 -9.66 1.44
CA GLY A 66 11.26 -10.41 1.36
C GLY A 66 10.01 -9.68 1.80
N ASP A 67 10.12 -8.40 2.16
CA ASP A 67 8.96 -7.63 2.59
C ASP A 67 7.96 -7.47 1.45
N ARG A 68 6.69 -7.53 1.80
CA ARG A 68 5.60 -7.22 0.89
C ARG A 68 4.94 -5.94 1.36
N ILE A 69 5.20 -4.87 0.64
CA ILE A 69 4.64 -3.56 0.94
C ILE A 69 3.29 -3.46 0.25
N GLU A 70 2.27 -3.19 1.03
CA GLU A 70 0.92 -3.05 0.52
C GLU A 70 0.51 -1.60 0.57
N ILE A 71 0.04 -1.07 -0.56
CA ILE A 71 -0.53 0.26 -0.61
C ILE A 71 -2.02 0.12 -0.41
N TYR A 72 -2.53 0.70 0.64
CA TYR A 72 -3.97 0.69 0.90
C TYR A 72 -4.60 1.84 0.13
N ARG A 73 -5.75 1.56 -0.43
CA ARG A 73 -6.50 2.62 -1.09
C ARG A 73 -6.73 3.73 -0.10
N PRO A 74 -6.50 4.99 -0.52
CA PRO A 74 -6.97 6.07 0.31
C PRO A 74 -8.45 5.81 0.49
N LEU A 75 -8.80 5.65 1.74
CA LEU A 75 -10.17 5.36 2.07
C LEU A 75 -11.00 6.60 1.86
N VAL A 76 -11.32 6.84 0.60
CA VAL A 76 -12.47 7.67 0.34
C VAL A 76 -13.63 6.79 0.73
N HIS A 77 -13.75 6.58 2.00
CA HIS A 77 -14.93 5.92 2.49
C HIS A 77 -16.07 6.86 2.31
N ASP A 78 -16.99 6.43 1.53
CA ASP A 78 -18.34 6.87 1.70
C ASP A 78 -18.69 6.50 3.15
N PRO A 79 -18.91 7.47 4.05
CA PRO A 79 -19.22 7.16 5.44
C PRO A 79 -20.42 6.25 5.59
N LYS A 80 -21.34 6.32 4.64
CA LYS A 80 -22.51 5.45 4.64
C LYS A 80 -22.12 3.99 4.44
N GLU A 81 -21.20 3.74 3.53
CA GLU A 81 -20.77 2.39 3.24
C GLU A 81 -20.02 1.79 4.41
N ALA A 82 -19.14 2.55 5.03
CA ALA A 82 -18.43 2.11 6.20
C ALA A 82 -19.38 1.76 7.34
N ARG A 83 -20.41 2.60 7.53
CA ARG A 83 -21.41 2.37 8.56
C ARG A 83 -22.24 1.14 8.26
N ARG A 84 -22.60 0.93 7.00
CA ARG A 84 -23.34 -0.25 6.57
C ARG A 84 -22.55 -1.53 6.82
N GLN A 85 -21.29 -1.52 6.51
CA GLN A 85 -20.44 -2.69 6.72
C GLN A 85 -20.31 -3.04 8.19
N ARG A 86 -20.22 -2.04 9.05
CA ARG A 86 -20.20 -2.27 10.48
C ARG A 86 -21.50 -2.86 10.99
N ALA A 87 -22.61 -2.36 10.51
CA ALA A 87 -23.91 -2.88 10.88
C ALA A 87 -24.06 -4.34 10.49
N LEU A 88 -23.61 -4.69 9.28
CA LEU A 88 -23.65 -6.07 8.82
C LEU A 88 -22.76 -6.98 9.64
N LYS A 89 -21.64 -6.47 10.12
CA LYS A 89 -20.74 -7.26 10.95
C LYS A 89 -21.23 -7.43 12.37
N SER A 90 -22.17 -6.63 12.79
CA SER A 90 -22.70 -6.69 14.14
C SER A 90 -23.76 -7.77 14.33
N PHE A 91 -24.19 -8.36 13.25
CA PHE A 91 -25.25 -9.38 13.29
C PHE A 91 -24.71 -10.79 13.20
#